data_a6467dd7bae1fdcdca4cbed32c67bdd3
#
_entry.id   a6467dd7bae1fdcdca4cbed32c67bdd3
#
_cell.length_a   1.000
_cell.length_b   1.000
_cell.length_c   1.000
_cell.angle_alpha   90.00
_cell.angle_beta   90.00
_cell.angle_gamma   90.00
#
_symmetry.space_group_name_H-M   'P 1'
#
loop_
_entity.id
_entity.type
_entity.pdbx_description
1 polymer ?
#
loop_
_entity_poly.entity_id
_entity_poly.type
_entity_poly.pdbx_seq_one_letter_code
_entity_poly.pdbx_strand_id
1 'polypeptide(L)'
;MPGRERGAGRVSLPAWPYPPLVAHRCGGVLAPENTLAGLAQAVRHGVGMVEFDAKLSADDVPFLLHDDDVDRTSDGHGPAASLSYARIAALDAGSWFGAAFGNERMPTLEAVARRCIELKLCANVEIKPCPGREVVTGARVAQAVQALWKDAPVPPLLSSFSEEALGAARDTAPELARGVLFGRPPGDWRLRAQRLACVSLHFDHTQIDRVLLDAIREAGYRTLAYTVNEAMRARTLREWGGGGGWCGGRYKSAGD
;
A
#
# COMPACT_ATOMS: atom_id res chain seq x y z
N MET A 1 -34.23 -22.48 35.74
CA MET A 1 -34.24 -21.60 34.55
C MET A 1 -32.81 -21.36 34.12
N PRO A 2 -32.28 -22.00 33.05
CA PRO A 2 -30.93 -21.73 32.59
C PRO A 2 -30.90 -20.37 31.88
N GLY A 3 -29.92 -19.54 32.26
CA GLY A 3 -29.71 -18.21 31.68
C GLY A 3 -29.39 -18.30 30.19
N ARG A 4 -30.09 -17.49 29.38
CA ARG A 4 -29.80 -17.25 27.97
C ARG A 4 -28.40 -16.64 27.88
N GLU A 5 -27.47 -17.39 27.31
CA GLU A 5 -26.22 -16.86 26.81
C GLU A 5 -26.55 -15.76 25.79
N ARG A 6 -26.18 -14.54 26.11
CA ARG A 6 -26.21 -13.42 25.16
C ARG A 6 -25.18 -13.75 24.08
N GLY A 7 -25.66 -14.16 22.90
CA GLY A 7 -24.82 -14.35 21.75
C GLY A 7 -23.92 -13.12 21.54
N ALA A 8 -22.63 -13.36 21.46
CA ALA A 8 -21.64 -12.36 21.11
C ALA A 8 -22.08 -11.72 19.78
N GLY A 9 -22.48 -10.44 19.85
CA GLY A 9 -22.88 -9.70 18.66
C GLY A 9 -21.77 -9.79 17.62
N ARG A 10 -22.11 -10.21 16.39
CA ARG A 10 -21.16 -10.22 15.27
C ARG A 10 -20.59 -8.80 15.13
N VAL A 11 -19.29 -8.66 15.35
CA VAL A 11 -18.57 -7.41 15.08
C VAL A 11 -18.70 -7.12 13.58
N SER A 12 -19.30 -5.99 13.25
CA SER A 12 -19.42 -5.56 11.85
C SER A 12 -18.04 -5.10 11.37
N LEU A 13 -17.49 -5.79 10.37
CA LEU A 13 -16.26 -5.33 9.71
C LEU A 13 -16.51 -4.02 8.95
N PRO A 14 -15.52 -3.11 8.89
CA PRO A 14 -15.64 -1.89 8.11
C PRO A 14 -15.87 -2.19 6.63
N ALA A 15 -16.49 -1.26 5.91
CA ALA A 15 -16.66 -1.35 4.46
C ALA A 15 -15.29 -1.57 3.81
N TRP A 16 -15.23 -2.49 2.83
CA TRP A 16 -14.00 -2.83 2.12
C TRP A 16 -14.27 -2.85 0.62
N PRO A 17 -14.15 -1.70 -0.04
CA PRO A 17 -14.44 -1.58 -1.47
C PRO A 17 -13.30 -2.06 -2.35
N TYR A 18 -12.20 -2.54 -1.78
CA TYR A 18 -10.99 -2.86 -2.49
C TYR A 18 -10.97 -4.31 -2.99
N PRO A 19 -10.45 -4.55 -4.21
CA PRO A 19 -10.19 -5.89 -4.72
C PRO A 19 -9.28 -6.71 -3.80
N PRO A 20 -9.42 -8.03 -3.76
CA PRO A 20 -8.60 -8.88 -2.89
C PRO A 20 -7.16 -9.06 -3.37
N LEU A 21 -6.89 -8.88 -4.67
CA LEU A 21 -5.56 -8.96 -5.26
C LEU A 21 -5.02 -7.57 -5.52
N VAL A 22 -3.82 -7.31 -5.00
CA VAL A 22 -3.13 -6.01 -5.09
C VAL A 22 -1.78 -6.19 -5.76
N ALA A 23 -1.50 -5.44 -6.81
CA ALA A 23 -0.21 -5.43 -7.48
C ALA A 23 0.81 -4.63 -6.65
N HIS A 24 1.82 -5.32 -6.12
CA HIS A 24 2.89 -4.75 -5.30
C HIS A 24 3.76 -3.79 -6.12
N ARG A 25 4.02 -2.59 -5.62
CA ARG A 25 4.81 -1.53 -6.27
C ARG A 25 4.41 -1.26 -7.72
N CYS A 26 3.12 -1.08 -7.97
CA CYS A 26 2.48 -0.90 -9.27
C CYS A 26 2.40 -2.17 -10.14
N GLY A 27 3.51 -2.80 -10.47
CA GLY A 27 3.58 -3.87 -11.47
C GLY A 27 4.12 -5.21 -10.97
N GLY A 28 4.49 -5.29 -9.70
CA GLY A 28 5.13 -6.47 -9.13
C GLY A 28 6.44 -6.82 -9.84
N VAL A 29 6.58 -8.08 -10.25
CA VAL A 29 7.78 -8.57 -10.98
C VAL A 29 7.69 -8.39 -12.50
N LEU A 30 6.66 -7.74 -13.02
CA LEU A 30 6.37 -7.65 -14.46
C LEU A 30 6.85 -6.33 -15.08
N ALA A 31 7.23 -5.37 -14.26
CA ALA A 31 7.73 -4.06 -14.68
C ALA A 31 8.63 -3.47 -13.59
N PRO A 32 9.40 -2.41 -13.89
CA PRO A 32 10.12 -1.66 -12.88
C PRO A 32 9.16 -1.19 -11.79
N GLU A 33 9.54 -1.41 -10.53
CA GLU A 33 8.72 -1.03 -9.40
C GLU A 33 8.44 0.47 -9.34
N ASN A 34 7.26 0.84 -8.83
CA ASN A 34 6.89 2.24 -8.62
C ASN A 34 6.93 3.12 -9.88
N THR A 35 6.59 2.55 -11.06
CA THR A 35 6.54 3.25 -12.35
C THR A 35 5.16 3.23 -13.00
N LEU A 36 4.94 4.11 -13.97
CA LEU A 36 3.70 4.12 -14.76
C LEU A 36 3.59 2.88 -15.67
N ALA A 37 4.71 2.32 -16.13
CA ALA A 37 4.74 1.05 -16.84
C ALA A 37 4.18 -0.10 -15.99
N GLY A 38 4.44 -0.07 -14.67
CA GLY A 38 3.89 -1.04 -13.72
C GLY A 38 2.37 -1.02 -13.68
N LEU A 39 1.73 0.16 -13.66
CA LEU A 39 0.27 0.28 -13.69
C LEU A 39 -0.33 -0.35 -14.96
N ALA A 40 0.32 -0.15 -16.10
CA ALA A 40 -0.12 -0.76 -17.36
C ALA A 40 -0.05 -2.28 -17.33
N GLN A 41 0.98 -2.85 -16.70
CA GLN A 41 1.09 -4.30 -16.52
C GLN A 41 0.02 -4.86 -15.57
N ALA A 42 -0.27 -4.19 -14.47
CA ALA A 42 -1.35 -4.59 -13.56
C ALA A 42 -2.69 -4.75 -14.32
N VAL A 43 -3.06 -3.75 -15.12
CA VAL A 43 -4.29 -3.79 -15.91
C VAL A 43 -4.28 -4.93 -16.95
N ARG A 44 -3.15 -5.12 -17.67
CA ARG A 44 -3.02 -6.22 -18.64
C ARG A 44 -3.26 -7.59 -18.03
N HIS A 45 -2.94 -7.75 -16.74
CA HIS A 45 -3.13 -8.99 -15.99
C HIS A 45 -4.44 -9.03 -15.19
N GLY A 46 -5.36 -8.11 -15.43
CA GLY A 46 -6.68 -8.09 -14.79
C GLY A 46 -6.66 -7.73 -13.31
N VAL A 47 -5.58 -7.11 -12.80
CA VAL A 47 -5.50 -6.66 -11.41
C VAL A 47 -6.21 -5.31 -11.27
N GLY A 48 -7.17 -5.24 -10.35
CA GLY A 48 -8.00 -4.05 -10.13
C GLY A 48 -7.50 -3.10 -9.05
N MET A 49 -6.42 -3.45 -8.36
CA MET A 49 -5.83 -2.63 -7.29
C MET A 49 -4.30 -2.69 -7.35
N VAL A 50 -3.67 -1.57 -7.09
CA VAL A 50 -2.20 -1.45 -7.01
C VAL A 50 -1.80 -0.93 -5.63
N GLU A 51 -0.60 -1.29 -5.21
CA GLU A 51 0.08 -0.69 -4.08
C GLU A 51 1.35 -0.02 -4.58
N PHE A 52 1.75 1.08 -3.95
CA PHE A 52 2.97 1.80 -4.27
C PHE A 52 3.44 2.69 -3.12
N ASP A 53 4.75 2.96 -3.11
CA ASP A 53 5.45 3.67 -2.06
C ASP A 53 5.55 5.17 -2.35
N ALA A 54 4.90 6.01 -1.54
CA ALA A 54 4.93 7.46 -1.67
C ALA A 54 5.93 8.10 -0.68
N LYS A 55 6.85 8.88 -1.20
CA LYS A 55 7.95 9.53 -0.50
C LYS A 55 8.01 11.03 -0.85
N LEU A 56 8.77 11.84 -0.11
CA LEU A 56 9.01 13.25 -0.43
C LEU A 56 10.43 13.50 -0.92
N SER A 57 10.54 14.27 -1.98
CA SER A 57 11.82 14.89 -2.41
C SER A 57 12.29 15.97 -1.42
N ALA A 58 13.48 16.54 -1.67
CA ALA A 58 14.03 17.63 -0.85
C ALA A 58 13.13 18.89 -0.85
N ASP A 59 12.41 19.12 -1.93
CA ASP A 59 11.48 20.23 -2.15
C ASP A 59 10.00 19.85 -1.88
N ASP A 60 9.79 18.81 -1.06
CA ASP A 60 8.48 18.34 -0.59
C ASP A 60 7.49 17.89 -1.68
N VAL A 61 7.97 17.51 -2.85
CA VAL A 61 7.12 16.92 -3.90
C VAL A 61 6.89 15.44 -3.62
N PRO A 62 5.63 14.96 -3.49
CA PRO A 62 5.34 13.54 -3.35
C PRO A 62 5.63 12.79 -4.65
N PHE A 63 6.45 11.74 -4.57
CA PHE A 63 6.83 10.89 -5.70
C PHE A 63 6.97 9.42 -5.26
N LEU A 64 7.14 8.50 -6.21
CA LEU A 64 7.20 7.08 -5.89
C LEU A 64 8.64 6.56 -5.81
N LEU A 65 8.98 5.99 -4.66
CA LEU A 65 10.22 5.28 -4.41
C LEU A 65 10.11 4.47 -3.12
N HIS A 66 10.62 3.23 -3.11
CA HIS A 66 10.63 2.38 -1.91
C HIS A 66 11.79 2.73 -0.97
N ASP A 67 13.02 2.74 -1.46
CA ASP A 67 14.24 2.89 -0.66
C ASP A 67 14.48 4.34 -0.21
N ASP A 68 15.38 4.55 0.73
CA ASP A 68 15.76 5.89 1.18
C ASP A 68 16.71 6.60 0.21
N ASP A 69 17.39 5.86 -0.67
CA ASP A 69 18.21 6.34 -1.75
C ASP A 69 17.67 5.91 -3.13
N VAL A 70 18.21 6.53 -4.21
CA VAL A 70 17.78 6.28 -5.58
C VAL A 70 18.60 5.20 -6.28
N ASP A 71 19.62 4.64 -5.62
CA ASP A 71 20.69 3.86 -6.23
C ASP A 71 20.22 2.53 -6.82
N ARG A 72 19.34 1.78 -6.14
CA ARG A 72 18.94 0.44 -6.57
C ARG A 72 18.07 0.41 -7.81
N THR A 73 17.21 1.40 -7.96
CA THR A 73 16.16 1.42 -8.98
C THR A 73 16.28 2.57 -9.97
N SER A 74 17.49 3.19 -10.05
CA SER A 74 17.75 4.21 -11.07
C SER A 74 19.24 4.26 -11.43
N ASP A 75 19.57 5.13 -12.38
CA ASP A 75 20.93 5.51 -12.75
C ASP A 75 21.49 6.66 -11.89
N GLY A 76 20.75 7.10 -10.88
CA GLY A 76 21.19 8.13 -9.93
C GLY A 76 21.82 7.57 -8.66
N HIS A 77 22.32 8.47 -7.80
CA HIS A 77 22.96 8.10 -6.54
C HIS A 77 22.58 9.04 -5.40
N GLY A 78 22.51 8.46 -4.19
CA GLY A 78 22.38 9.15 -2.93
C GLY A 78 20.95 9.29 -2.40
N PRO A 79 20.80 9.94 -1.22
CA PRO A 79 19.53 9.99 -0.51
C PRO A 79 18.48 10.78 -1.28
N ALA A 80 17.30 10.18 -1.47
CA ALA A 80 16.16 10.80 -2.12
C ALA A 80 15.74 12.11 -1.44
N ALA A 81 15.80 12.16 -0.10
CA ALA A 81 15.50 13.36 0.68
C ALA A 81 16.45 14.55 0.44
N SER A 82 17.59 14.33 -0.22
CA SER A 82 18.57 15.37 -0.56
C SER A 82 18.45 15.85 -2.01
N LEU A 83 17.59 15.22 -2.82
CA LEU A 83 17.40 15.54 -4.24
C LEU A 83 16.10 16.30 -4.44
N SER A 84 16.14 17.41 -5.21
CA SER A 84 14.91 18.05 -5.69
C SER A 84 14.17 17.11 -6.65
N TYR A 85 12.85 17.26 -6.75
CA TYR A 85 12.10 16.42 -7.67
C TYR A 85 12.56 16.59 -9.14
N ALA A 86 12.98 17.80 -9.52
CA ALA A 86 13.52 18.03 -10.87
C ALA A 86 14.75 17.15 -11.18
N ARG A 87 15.60 16.87 -10.19
CA ARG A 87 16.73 15.94 -10.33
C ARG A 87 16.27 14.49 -10.38
N ILE A 88 15.33 14.11 -9.51
CA ILE A 88 14.74 12.76 -9.47
C ILE A 88 14.03 12.43 -10.78
N ALA A 89 13.26 13.36 -11.33
CA ALA A 89 12.52 13.20 -12.58
C ALA A 89 13.42 13.04 -13.82
N ALA A 90 14.71 13.40 -13.72
CA ALA A 90 15.67 13.22 -14.81
C ALA A 90 16.30 11.80 -14.82
N LEU A 91 16.19 11.03 -13.74
CA LEU A 91 16.79 9.70 -13.59
C LEU A 91 16.04 8.66 -14.42
N ASP A 92 16.78 7.69 -14.95
CA ASP A 92 16.20 6.50 -15.57
C ASP A 92 15.87 5.47 -14.48
N ALA A 93 14.59 5.22 -14.27
CA ALA A 93 14.06 4.29 -13.29
C ALA A 93 13.63 2.94 -13.89
N GLY A 94 13.98 2.67 -15.15
CA GLY A 94 13.54 1.45 -15.84
C GLY A 94 14.65 0.56 -16.39
N SER A 95 15.77 1.12 -16.82
CA SER A 95 16.86 0.36 -17.46
C SER A 95 17.46 -0.73 -16.57
N TRP A 96 17.46 -0.55 -15.24
CA TRP A 96 17.92 -1.56 -14.28
C TRP A 96 17.08 -2.84 -14.34
N PHE A 97 15.80 -2.72 -14.68
CA PHE A 97 14.88 -3.85 -14.81
C PHE A 97 15.02 -4.54 -16.15
N GLY A 98 15.24 -3.78 -17.22
CA GLY A 98 15.48 -4.30 -18.56
C GLY A 98 15.42 -3.21 -19.63
N ALA A 99 16.14 -3.42 -20.72
CA ALA A 99 16.29 -2.44 -21.81
C ALA A 99 14.93 -1.95 -22.41
N ALA A 100 13.91 -2.80 -22.37
CA ALA A 100 12.57 -2.45 -22.86
C ALA A 100 11.88 -1.34 -22.03
N PHE A 101 12.37 -1.08 -20.83
CA PHE A 101 11.86 -0.05 -19.90
C PHE A 101 12.82 1.13 -19.78
N GLY A 102 13.83 1.23 -20.64
CA GLY A 102 14.71 2.39 -20.68
C GLY A 102 13.91 3.69 -20.80
N ASN A 103 14.37 4.72 -20.08
CA ASN A 103 13.73 6.02 -19.95
C ASN A 103 12.39 6.07 -19.16
N GLU A 104 11.98 4.98 -18.48
CA GLU A 104 10.95 5.12 -17.44
C GLU A 104 11.46 6.08 -16.37
N ARG A 105 10.56 6.86 -15.78
CA ARG A 105 10.88 7.89 -14.80
C ARG A 105 10.24 7.54 -13.45
N MET A 106 10.81 8.07 -12.37
CA MET A 106 10.14 8.07 -11.06
C MET A 106 8.97 9.06 -11.11
N PRO A 107 7.70 8.59 -11.08
CA PRO A 107 6.56 9.47 -11.27
C PRO A 107 6.24 10.24 -9.99
N THR A 108 5.62 11.43 -10.13
CA THR A 108 4.95 12.08 -9.01
C THR A 108 3.72 11.28 -8.58
N LEU A 109 3.32 11.42 -7.31
CA LEU A 109 2.06 10.89 -6.82
C LEU A 109 0.87 11.41 -7.65
N GLU A 110 0.92 12.66 -8.14
CA GLU A 110 -0.11 13.22 -9.02
C GLU A 110 -0.20 12.48 -10.36
N ALA A 111 0.92 12.17 -11.01
CA ALA A 111 0.92 11.42 -12.27
C ALA A 111 0.36 10.02 -12.09
N VAL A 112 0.71 9.36 -10.98
CA VAL A 112 0.18 8.03 -10.62
C VAL A 112 -1.32 8.08 -10.33
N ALA A 113 -1.77 9.09 -9.58
CA ALA A 113 -3.18 9.29 -9.26
C ALA A 113 -4.04 9.42 -10.53
N ARG A 114 -3.64 10.31 -11.43
CA ARG A 114 -4.31 10.50 -12.73
C ARG A 114 -4.38 9.17 -13.49
N ARG A 115 -3.27 8.44 -13.53
CA ARG A 115 -3.23 7.17 -14.26
C ARG A 115 -4.08 6.08 -13.61
N CYS A 116 -4.10 5.98 -12.29
CA CYS A 116 -5.00 5.06 -11.58
C CYS A 116 -6.47 5.37 -11.86
N ILE A 117 -6.87 6.63 -11.83
CA ILE A 117 -8.24 7.06 -12.11
C ILE A 117 -8.64 6.73 -13.58
N GLU A 118 -7.78 7.05 -14.55
CA GLU A 118 -8.00 6.70 -15.97
C GLU A 118 -8.19 5.19 -16.19
N LEU A 119 -7.36 4.39 -15.52
CA LEU A 119 -7.36 2.92 -15.60
C LEU A 119 -8.39 2.26 -14.68
N LYS A 120 -9.12 3.03 -13.86
CA LYS A 120 -10.08 2.54 -12.85
C LYS A 120 -9.46 1.58 -11.83
N LEU A 121 -8.20 1.83 -11.47
CA LEU A 121 -7.48 1.09 -10.46
C LEU A 121 -7.76 1.67 -9.07
N CYS A 122 -8.09 0.80 -8.12
CA CYS A 122 -8.00 1.14 -6.71
C CYS A 122 -6.52 1.25 -6.28
N ALA A 123 -6.24 2.01 -5.24
CA ALA A 123 -4.87 2.21 -4.77
C ALA A 123 -4.73 1.97 -3.27
N ASN A 124 -3.62 1.35 -2.88
CA ASN A 124 -3.05 1.41 -1.54
C ASN A 124 -1.78 2.27 -1.64
N VAL A 125 -1.80 3.44 -1.02
CA VAL A 125 -0.67 4.36 -0.98
C VAL A 125 0.10 4.11 0.31
N GLU A 126 1.23 3.42 0.22
CA GLU A 126 2.12 3.28 1.36
C GLU A 126 2.89 4.59 1.57
N ILE A 127 2.72 5.20 2.73
CA ILE A 127 3.49 6.37 3.14
C ILE A 127 4.85 5.88 3.61
N LYS A 128 5.89 6.21 2.85
CA LYS A 128 7.27 5.72 3.03
C LYS A 128 8.22 6.87 3.35
N PRO A 129 8.21 7.40 4.59
CA PRO A 129 9.05 8.54 4.93
C PRO A 129 10.54 8.17 4.93
N CYS A 130 11.38 9.09 4.50
CA CYS A 130 12.79 9.03 4.84
C CYS A 130 12.97 9.33 6.35
N PRO A 131 14.04 8.82 7.00
CA PRO A 131 14.32 9.07 8.41
C PRO A 131 14.28 10.55 8.78
N GLY A 132 13.56 10.88 9.87
CA GLY A 132 13.37 12.25 10.37
C GLY A 132 12.34 13.08 9.61
N ARG A 133 11.64 12.49 8.61
CA ARG A 133 10.61 13.19 7.82
C ARG A 133 9.22 12.52 7.94
N GLU A 134 8.99 11.74 8.98
CA GLU A 134 7.79 10.93 9.15
C GLU A 134 6.52 11.78 9.15
N VAL A 135 6.46 12.79 10.02
CA VAL A 135 5.28 13.64 10.20
C VAL A 135 4.99 14.46 8.93
N VAL A 136 6.00 15.08 8.34
CA VAL A 136 5.82 15.91 7.13
C VAL A 136 5.41 15.05 5.94
N THR A 137 5.99 13.85 5.79
CA THR A 137 5.62 12.93 4.70
C THR A 137 4.18 12.45 4.88
N GLY A 138 3.80 12.05 6.10
CA GLY A 138 2.43 11.63 6.41
C GLY A 138 1.40 12.69 6.05
N ALA A 139 1.62 13.92 6.49
CA ALA A 139 0.71 15.04 6.23
C ALA A 139 0.63 15.39 4.73
N ARG A 140 1.80 15.52 4.06
CA ARG A 140 1.84 15.90 2.63
C ARG A 140 1.23 14.84 1.72
N VAL A 141 1.53 13.56 1.96
CA VAL A 141 0.93 12.47 1.16
C VAL A 141 -0.57 12.40 1.39
N ALA A 142 -1.05 12.48 2.63
CA ALA A 142 -2.49 12.46 2.93
C ALA A 142 -3.22 13.63 2.28
N GLN A 143 -2.68 14.85 2.37
CA GLN A 143 -3.23 16.03 1.71
C GLN A 143 -3.32 15.87 0.19
N ALA A 144 -2.25 15.34 -0.43
CA ALA A 144 -2.23 15.11 -1.86
C ALA A 144 -3.26 14.05 -2.28
N VAL A 145 -3.34 12.92 -1.55
CA VAL A 145 -4.32 11.86 -1.82
C VAL A 145 -5.75 12.38 -1.71
N GLN A 146 -6.08 13.11 -0.64
CA GLN A 146 -7.39 13.72 -0.45
C GLN A 146 -7.78 14.61 -1.64
N ALA A 147 -6.86 15.45 -2.11
CA ALA A 147 -7.12 16.36 -3.21
C ALA A 147 -7.25 15.64 -4.57
N LEU A 148 -6.35 14.68 -4.85
CA LEU A 148 -6.25 14.01 -6.14
C LEU A 148 -7.38 13.01 -6.40
N TRP A 149 -7.89 12.33 -5.37
CA TRP A 149 -8.97 11.35 -5.48
C TRP A 149 -10.34 11.86 -4.96
N LYS A 150 -10.50 13.18 -4.78
CA LYS A 150 -11.73 13.78 -4.21
C LYS A 150 -13.03 13.33 -4.90
N ASP A 151 -12.98 13.12 -6.23
CA ASP A 151 -14.13 12.75 -7.05
C ASP A 151 -14.10 11.26 -7.45
N ALA A 152 -13.14 10.47 -6.93
CA ALA A 152 -13.04 9.06 -7.26
C ALA A 152 -14.12 8.25 -6.51
N PRO A 153 -14.72 7.22 -7.16
CA PRO A 153 -15.76 6.41 -6.54
C PRO A 153 -15.27 5.60 -5.34
N VAL A 154 -13.98 5.27 -5.33
CA VAL A 154 -13.31 4.55 -4.23
C VAL A 154 -12.07 5.34 -3.85
N PRO A 155 -12.05 5.97 -2.66
CA PRO A 155 -10.86 6.62 -2.15
C PRO A 155 -9.71 5.62 -1.92
N PRO A 156 -8.45 6.02 -2.05
CA PRO A 156 -7.32 5.16 -1.73
C PRO A 156 -7.29 4.73 -0.26
N LEU A 157 -6.70 3.56 -0.02
CA LEU A 157 -6.25 3.16 1.31
C LEU A 157 -4.87 3.78 1.55
N LEU A 158 -4.67 4.44 2.68
CA LEU A 158 -3.34 4.85 3.14
C LEU A 158 -2.75 3.76 4.00
N SER A 159 -1.47 3.50 3.89
CA SER A 159 -0.79 2.57 4.78
C SER A 159 0.62 3.03 5.13
N SER A 160 1.19 2.56 6.25
CA SER A 160 2.57 2.85 6.62
C SER A 160 3.08 1.89 7.69
N PHE A 161 4.39 1.64 7.69
CA PHE A 161 5.13 1.09 8.84
C PHE A 161 5.39 2.14 9.91
N SER A 162 5.45 3.43 9.52
CA SER A 162 5.66 4.53 10.45
C SER A 162 4.33 4.95 11.09
N GLU A 163 4.21 4.69 12.39
CA GLU A 163 3.03 5.13 13.15
C GLU A 163 2.94 6.66 13.24
N GLU A 164 4.08 7.35 13.24
CA GLU A 164 4.15 8.81 13.25
C GLU A 164 3.61 9.38 11.94
N ALA A 165 4.04 8.83 10.80
CA ALA A 165 3.52 9.24 9.49
C ALA A 165 2.02 8.94 9.35
N LEU A 166 1.58 7.76 9.81
CA LEU A 166 0.18 7.38 9.76
C LEU A 166 -0.69 8.22 10.71
N GLY A 167 -0.15 8.61 11.86
CA GLY A 167 -0.77 9.56 12.78
C GLY A 167 -0.96 10.93 12.15
N ALA A 168 0.07 11.48 11.51
CA ALA A 168 -0.01 12.73 10.79
C ALA A 168 -1.00 12.67 9.61
N ALA A 169 -1.05 11.54 8.90
CA ALA A 169 -2.04 11.31 7.85
C ALA A 169 -3.48 11.27 8.39
N ARG A 170 -3.69 10.63 9.56
CA ARG A 170 -4.99 10.65 10.26
C ARG A 170 -5.44 12.06 10.59
N ASP A 171 -4.54 12.88 11.11
CA ASP A 171 -4.87 14.24 11.56
C ASP A 171 -5.10 15.19 10.38
N THR A 172 -4.51 14.89 9.22
CA THR A 172 -4.65 15.69 7.98
C THR A 172 -5.88 15.32 7.16
N ALA A 173 -6.15 14.03 6.99
CA ALA A 173 -7.27 13.51 6.17
C ALA A 173 -7.97 12.37 6.93
N PRO A 174 -8.75 12.68 7.99
CA PRO A 174 -9.36 11.70 8.88
C PRO A 174 -10.35 10.76 8.17
N GLU A 175 -10.95 11.18 7.07
CA GLU A 175 -11.92 10.41 6.29
C GLU A 175 -11.27 9.31 5.43
N LEU A 176 -9.97 9.40 5.10
CA LEU A 176 -9.30 8.37 4.34
C LEU A 176 -9.09 7.10 5.18
N ALA A 177 -9.40 5.96 4.60
CA ALA A 177 -9.14 4.67 5.22
C ALA A 177 -7.64 4.45 5.45
N ARG A 178 -7.27 3.87 6.60
CA ARG A 178 -5.86 3.62 6.97
C ARG A 178 -5.63 2.16 7.36
N GLY A 179 -4.44 1.67 7.02
CA GLY A 179 -3.91 0.39 7.46
C GLY A 179 -2.52 0.55 8.07
N VAL A 180 -2.25 -0.07 9.20
CA VAL A 180 -0.91 -0.10 9.78
C VAL A 180 -0.18 -1.35 9.34
N LEU A 181 1.10 -1.20 8.93
CA LEU A 181 1.96 -2.32 8.53
C LEU A 181 2.85 -2.78 9.70
N PHE A 182 2.97 -4.09 9.82
CA PHE A 182 3.88 -4.73 10.77
C PHE A 182 4.63 -5.87 10.07
N GLY A 183 5.95 -5.94 10.23
CA GLY A 183 6.72 -7.12 9.81
C GLY A 183 6.30 -8.33 10.64
N ARG A 184 6.37 -8.21 11.98
CA ARG A 184 5.86 -9.19 12.94
C ARG A 184 4.74 -8.55 13.77
N PRO A 185 3.62 -9.25 14.02
CA PRO A 185 2.54 -8.74 14.85
C PRO A 185 3.04 -8.43 16.28
N PRO A 186 3.00 -7.18 16.75
CA PRO A 186 3.32 -6.85 18.12
C PRO A 186 2.17 -7.27 19.05
N GLY A 187 2.47 -7.56 20.33
CA GLY A 187 1.44 -7.96 21.29
C GLY A 187 0.35 -6.90 21.51
N ASP A 188 0.67 -5.65 21.28
CA ASP A 188 -0.22 -4.48 21.43
C ASP A 188 -0.81 -3.97 20.10
N TRP A 189 -0.80 -4.79 19.03
CA TRP A 189 -1.28 -4.41 17.71
C TRP A 189 -2.68 -3.76 17.71
N ARG A 190 -3.58 -4.26 18.58
CA ARG A 190 -4.94 -3.73 18.70
C ARG A 190 -4.95 -2.28 19.18
N LEU A 191 -4.16 -1.98 20.22
CA LEU A 191 -4.05 -0.63 20.77
C LEU A 191 -3.47 0.35 19.74
N ARG A 192 -2.44 -0.09 18.99
CA ARG A 192 -1.83 0.72 17.91
C ARG A 192 -2.84 1.00 16.81
N ALA A 193 -3.55 -0.02 16.34
CA ALA A 193 -4.58 0.15 15.30
C ALA A 193 -5.70 1.09 15.74
N GLN A 194 -6.15 1.00 16.99
CA GLN A 194 -7.16 1.90 17.55
C GLN A 194 -6.66 3.35 17.62
N ARG A 195 -5.46 3.58 18.15
CA ARG A 195 -4.85 4.92 18.25
C ARG A 195 -4.73 5.59 16.88
N LEU A 196 -4.41 4.82 15.85
CA LEU A 196 -4.24 5.30 14.48
C LEU A 196 -5.55 5.35 13.70
N ALA A 197 -6.67 4.93 14.30
CA ALA A 197 -7.98 4.80 13.66
C ALA A 197 -7.90 4.00 12.34
N CYS A 198 -7.17 2.88 12.36
CA CYS A 198 -7.02 2.00 11.22
C CYS A 198 -8.27 1.16 10.97
N VAL A 199 -8.54 0.82 9.72
CA VAL A 199 -9.56 -0.14 9.30
C VAL A 199 -8.97 -1.51 8.95
N SER A 200 -7.66 -1.56 8.72
CA SER A 200 -6.92 -2.78 8.36
C SER A 200 -5.55 -2.86 9.02
N LEU A 201 -5.06 -4.09 9.10
CA LEU A 201 -3.70 -4.42 9.55
C LEU A 201 -3.02 -5.21 8.43
N HIS A 202 -1.79 -4.82 8.12
CA HIS A 202 -1.01 -5.43 7.05
C HIS A 202 0.20 -6.14 7.65
N PHE A 203 0.44 -7.37 7.22
CA PHE A 203 1.53 -8.20 7.78
C PHE A 203 2.30 -8.92 6.70
N ASP A 204 3.57 -9.20 7.00
CA ASP A 204 4.32 -10.20 6.29
C ASP A 204 3.55 -11.53 6.34
N HIS A 205 3.28 -12.11 5.17
CA HIS A 205 2.45 -13.32 5.06
C HIS A 205 3.05 -14.53 5.80
N THR A 206 4.37 -14.55 6.05
CA THR A 206 5.04 -15.62 6.80
C THR A 206 4.76 -15.56 8.29
N GLN A 207 4.34 -14.38 8.79
CA GLN A 207 4.01 -14.13 10.20
C GLN A 207 2.52 -14.30 10.52
N ILE A 208 1.72 -14.69 9.52
CA ILE A 208 0.27 -14.85 9.65
C ILE A 208 -0.08 -16.32 9.82
N ASP A 209 -0.80 -16.64 10.89
CA ASP A 209 -1.51 -17.90 11.09
C ASP A 209 -3.03 -17.69 11.19
N ARG A 210 -3.78 -18.76 11.25
CA ARG A 210 -5.23 -18.72 11.34
C ARG A 210 -5.72 -18.08 12.64
N VAL A 211 -5.01 -18.32 13.75
CA VAL A 211 -5.38 -17.78 15.08
C VAL A 211 -5.30 -16.27 15.08
N LEU A 212 -4.22 -15.71 14.52
CA LEU A 212 -4.05 -14.27 14.37
C LEU A 212 -5.15 -13.66 13.47
N LEU A 213 -5.44 -14.27 12.31
CA LEU A 213 -6.48 -13.77 11.41
C LEU A 213 -7.87 -13.76 12.06
N ASP A 214 -8.21 -14.82 12.81
CA ASP A 214 -9.46 -14.89 13.54
C ASP A 214 -9.53 -13.80 14.62
N ALA A 215 -8.44 -13.59 15.40
CA ALA A 215 -8.39 -12.54 16.41
C ALA A 215 -8.51 -11.11 15.84
N ILE A 216 -7.90 -10.85 14.66
CA ILE A 216 -8.00 -9.56 13.97
C ILE A 216 -9.43 -9.34 13.47
N ARG A 217 -10.05 -10.34 12.88
CA ARG A 217 -11.43 -10.28 12.40
C ARG A 217 -12.43 -10.06 13.55
N GLU A 218 -12.26 -10.79 14.65
CA GLU A 218 -13.08 -10.63 15.86
C GLU A 218 -12.92 -9.25 16.50
N ALA A 219 -11.73 -8.64 16.35
CA ALA A 219 -11.50 -7.26 16.78
C ALA A 219 -12.08 -6.20 15.81
N GLY A 220 -12.67 -6.60 14.69
CA GLY A 220 -13.32 -5.71 13.74
C GLY A 220 -12.39 -5.11 12.68
N TYR A 221 -11.23 -5.70 12.41
CA TYR A 221 -10.30 -5.21 11.39
C TYR A 221 -10.26 -6.10 10.14
N ARG A 222 -9.89 -5.49 9.01
CA ARG A 222 -9.50 -6.19 7.79
C ARG A 222 -8.01 -6.53 7.83
N THR A 223 -7.60 -7.53 7.06
CA THR A 223 -6.18 -7.93 6.96
C THR A 223 -5.73 -7.89 5.51
N LEU A 224 -4.54 -7.34 5.26
CA LEU A 224 -3.84 -7.44 4.00
C LEU A 224 -2.48 -8.11 4.22
N ALA A 225 -2.18 -9.15 3.45
CA ALA A 225 -0.91 -9.87 3.55
C ALA A 225 0.06 -9.44 2.45
N TYR A 226 1.33 -9.24 2.76
CA TYR A 226 2.41 -8.93 1.80
C TYR A 226 3.64 -9.81 2.08
N THR A 227 4.59 -10.07 1.20
CA THR A 227 4.41 -10.05 -0.24
C THR A 227 4.14 -11.47 -0.68
N VAL A 228 2.93 -11.76 -1.12
CA VAL A 228 2.48 -13.12 -1.45
C VAL A 228 2.70 -13.40 -2.94
N ASN A 229 3.72 -14.20 -3.25
CA ASN A 229 4.08 -14.57 -4.63
C ASN A 229 3.75 -16.02 -4.99
N GLU A 230 3.28 -16.82 -4.01
CA GLU A 230 2.96 -18.22 -4.18
C GLU A 230 1.45 -18.44 -4.20
N ALA A 231 0.93 -19.02 -5.28
CA ALA A 231 -0.49 -19.26 -5.45
C ALA A 231 -1.10 -20.13 -4.35
N MET A 232 -0.36 -21.13 -3.84
CA MET A 232 -0.82 -21.96 -2.72
C MET A 232 -0.96 -21.14 -1.44
N ARG A 233 0.01 -20.27 -1.13
CA ARG A 233 -0.07 -19.41 0.05
C ARG A 233 -1.23 -18.42 -0.04
N ALA A 234 -1.45 -17.80 -1.20
CA ALA A 234 -2.59 -16.93 -1.45
C ALA A 234 -3.94 -17.66 -1.22
N ARG A 235 -4.04 -18.91 -1.70
CA ARG A 235 -5.22 -19.77 -1.52
C ARG A 235 -5.45 -20.07 -0.03
N THR A 236 -4.41 -20.47 0.70
CA THR A 236 -4.46 -20.74 2.14
C THR A 236 -4.94 -19.51 2.93
N LEU A 237 -4.37 -18.33 2.66
CA LEU A 237 -4.77 -17.09 3.33
C LEU A 237 -6.24 -16.74 3.08
N ARG A 238 -6.73 -16.97 1.87
CA ARG A 238 -8.14 -16.78 1.52
C ARG A 238 -9.05 -17.76 2.27
N GLU A 239 -8.68 -19.03 2.34
CA GLU A 239 -9.43 -20.08 3.06
C GLU A 239 -9.49 -19.81 4.57
N TRP A 240 -8.45 -19.22 5.13
CA TRP A 240 -8.43 -18.79 6.53
C TRP A 240 -9.28 -17.55 6.81
N GLY A 241 -9.92 -16.98 5.78
CA GLY A 241 -10.80 -15.83 5.94
C GLY A 241 -10.07 -14.50 5.97
N GLY A 242 -8.93 -14.40 5.30
CA GLY A 242 -8.20 -13.12 5.06
C GLY A 242 -9.11 -12.12 4.35
N GLY A 243 -9.92 -11.41 5.14
CA GLY A 243 -11.06 -10.60 4.67
C GLY A 243 -10.68 -9.26 4.02
N GLY A 244 -9.39 -9.00 3.76
CA GLY A 244 -8.90 -7.79 3.10
C GLY A 244 -8.31 -8.10 1.73
N GLY A 245 -7.31 -8.94 1.68
CA GLY A 245 -6.62 -9.27 0.44
C GLY A 245 -5.13 -9.58 0.63
N TRP A 246 -4.42 -9.70 -0.47
CA TRP A 246 -2.97 -9.89 -0.48
C TRP A 246 -2.30 -9.04 -1.56
N CYS A 247 -1.17 -8.49 -1.22
CA CYS A 247 -0.27 -7.76 -2.09
C CYS A 247 0.82 -8.71 -2.60
N GLY A 248 1.01 -8.80 -3.90
CA GLY A 248 1.99 -9.69 -4.50
C GLY A 248 2.50 -9.18 -5.84
N GLY A 249 3.61 -9.76 -6.30
CA GLY A 249 4.27 -9.38 -7.55
C GLY A 249 4.09 -10.38 -8.68
N ARG A 250 3.54 -11.57 -8.42
CA ARG A 250 3.31 -12.60 -9.43
C ARG A 250 1.81 -12.83 -9.58
N TYR A 251 1.27 -12.42 -10.71
CA TYR A 251 -0.13 -12.64 -11.06
C TYR A 251 -0.18 -13.72 -12.12
N LYS A 252 -0.90 -14.82 -11.85
CA LYS A 252 -1.35 -15.69 -12.93
C LYS A 252 -2.69 -15.16 -13.41
N SER A 253 -2.85 -15.04 -14.72
CA SER A 253 -4.15 -14.82 -15.35
C SER A 253 -5.13 -15.90 -14.87
N ALA A 254 -6.39 -15.58 -14.73
CA ALA A 254 -7.45 -16.51 -14.28
C ALA A 254 -7.70 -17.67 -15.27
N GLY A 255 -6.78 -17.94 -16.18
CA GLY A 255 -6.85 -18.96 -17.23
C GLY A 255 -5.65 -19.90 -17.33
N ASP A 256 -4.64 -19.82 -16.42
CA ASP A 256 -3.48 -20.75 -16.39
C ASP A 256 -3.58 -21.72 -15.19
#